data_3fb5630585555e1e55e89bf7e1972b96
#
_entry.id   3fb5630585555e1e55e89bf7e1972b96
#
_cell.length_a   1.000
_cell.length_b   1.000
_cell.length_c   1.000
_cell.angle_alpha   90.00
_cell.angle_beta   90.00
_cell.angle_gamma   90.00
#
_symmetry.space_group_name_H-M   'P 1'
#
loop_
_entity.id
_entity.type
_entity.pdbx_description
1 polymer ?
#
loop_
_entity_poly.entity_id
_entity_poly.type
_entity_poly.pdbx_seq_one_letter_code
_entity_poly.pdbx_strand_id
1 'polypeptide(L)'
;MKRFDDWMTPTRMLWASVVVALVTIAMKTGAWWLTDSVGLLSDAMESLVNLASAVFGLMMVTIAARPADDEHPYGHHKAEYFSSGFEGILILVAALGIIWVAVHRLFDPQPIEQVGWGLALSVGSSALNGLLAWLMFRAARQHRSLALEADA
;
A
#
# COMPACT_ATOMS: atom_id res chain seq x y z
N MET A 1 -24.52 -12.35 -4.25
CA MET A 1 -23.07 -12.42 -4.38
C MET A 1 -22.58 -11.85 -5.72
N LYS A 2 -23.10 -12.22 -6.90
CA LYS A 2 -22.64 -11.67 -8.21
C LYS A 2 -22.58 -10.13 -8.29
N ARG A 3 -23.55 -9.43 -7.72
CA ARG A 3 -23.66 -7.96 -7.81
C ARG A 3 -22.57 -7.22 -7.00
N PHE A 4 -22.00 -7.83 -5.98
CA PHE A 4 -20.89 -7.26 -5.19
C PHE A 4 -19.54 -7.49 -5.90
N ASP A 5 -19.37 -8.66 -6.51
CA ASP A 5 -18.17 -9.02 -7.25
C ASP A 5 -18.02 -8.16 -8.53
N ASP A 6 -19.12 -7.80 -9.19
CA ASP A 6 -19.12 -6.91 -10.37
C ASP A 6 -18.69 -5.47 -10.03
N TRP A 7 -18.82 -5.05 -8.77
CA TRP A 7 -18.39 -3.73 -8.31
C TRP A 7 -16.88 -3.64 -8.07
N MET A 8 -16.21 -4.76 -7.74
CA MET A 8 -14.78 -4.82 -7.39
C MET A 8 -13.87 -4.83 -8.64
N THR A 9 -13.94 -3.80 -9.46
CA THR A 9 -13.02 -3.66 -10.59
C THR A 9 -11.62 -3.24 -10.14
N PRO A 10 -10.53 -3.58 -10.88
CA PRO A 10 -9.16 -3.21 -10.51
C PRO A 10 -9.01 -1.72 -10.22
N THR A 11 -9.53 -0.86 -11.07
CA THR A 11 -9.48 0.59 -10.89
C THR A 11 -10.17 1.06 -9.61
N ARG A 12 -11.35 0.50 -9.28
CA ARG A 12 -12.09 0.88 -8.05
C ARG A 12 -11.37 0.39 -6.79
N MET A 13 -10.76 -0.80 -6.84
CA MET A 13 -10.00 -1.33 -5.72
C MET A 13 -8.75 -0.51 -5.46
N LEU A 14 -8.01 -0.10 -6.50
CA LEU A 14 -6.86 0.79 -6.35
C LEU A 14 -7.26 2.19 -5.86
N TRP A 15 -8.41 2.74 -6.28
CA TRP A 15 -8.93 3.96 -5.66
C TRP A 15 -9.29 3.78 -4.19
N ALA A 16 -9.86 2.63 -3.82
CA ALA A 16 -10.10 2.31 -2.41
C ALA A 16 -8.79 2.21 -1.63
N SER A 17 -7.74 1.62 -2.22
CA SER A 17 -6.39 1.55 -1.64
C SER A 17 -5.81 2.95 -1.40
N VAL A 18 -5.90 3.86 -2.37
CA VAL A 18 -5.46 5.26 -2.19
C VAL A 18 -6.18 5.92 -1.00
N VAL A 19 -7.50 5.77 -0.90
CA VAL A 19 -8.28 6.36 0.21
C VAL A 19 -7.88 5.76 1.56
N VAL A 20 -7.79 4.43 1.63
CA VAL A 20 -7.39 3.72 2.86
C VAL A 20 -5.95 4.08 3.23
N ALA A 21 -5.02 4.17 2.27
CA ALA A 21 -3.65 4.59 2.52
C ALA A 21 -3.58 6.00 3.13
N LEU A 22 -4.35 6.96 2.63
CA LEU A 22 -4.41 8.31 3.21
C LEU A 22 -4.90 8.30 4.66
N VAL A 23 -5.95 7.50 4.96
CA VAL A 23 -6.48 7.36 6.32
C VAL A 23 -5.45 6.67 7.24
N THR A 24 -4.85 5.60 6.79
CA THR A 24 -3.87 4.84 7.60
C THR A 24 -2.57 5.61 7.81
N ILE A 25 -2.10 6.39 6.83
CA ILE A 25 -0.97 7.31 7.00
C ILE A 25 -1.27 8.32 8.10
N ALA A 26 -2.45 8.96 8.08
CA ALA A 26 -2.83 9.92 9.11
C ALA A 26 -2.89 9.27 10.50
N MET A 27 -3.46 8.07 10.62
CA MET A 27 -3.54 7.34 11.89
C MET A 27 -2.14 6.92 12.40
N LYS A 28 -1.30 6.35 11.55
CA LYS A 28 0.04 5.86 11.91
C LYS A 28 1.01 7.00 12.20
N THR A 29 0.95 8.08 11.43
CA THR A 29 1.75 9.29 11.69
C THR A 29 1.33 9.94 13.00
N GLY A 30 0.03 10.01 13.28
CA GLY A 30 -0.49 10.47 14.57
C GLY A 30 -0.04 9.59 15.74
N ALA A 31 -0.06 8.27 15.57
CA ALA A 31 0.43 7.32 16.57
C ALA A 31 1.93 7.51 16.85
N TRP A 32 2.75 7.63 15.81
CA TRP A 32 4.18 7.95 15.96
C TRP A 32 4.40 9.28 16.69
N TRP A 33 3.70 10.34 16.27
CA TRP A 33 3.81 11.67 16.89
C TRP A 33 3.50 11.66 18.39
N LEU A 34 2.51 10.85 18.80
CA LEU A 34 2.12 10.73 20.21
C LEU A 34 3.06 9.89 21.06
N THR A 35 3.81 8.96 20.44
CA THR A 35 4.57 7.94 21.18
C THR A 35 6.07 8.05 21.02
N ASP A 36 6.56 8.76 20.02
CA ASP A 36 7.96 8.77 19.56
C ASP A 36 8.53 7.35 19.29
N SER A 37 7.67 6.39 18.94
CA SER A 37 8.04 5.01 18.69
C SER A 37 8.58 4.81 17.27
N VAL A 38 9.81 4.29 17.14
CA VAL A 38 10.40 3.92 15.84
C VAL A 38 9.57 2.84 15.12
N GLY A 39 8.97 1.91 15.88
CA GLY A 39 8.08 0.91 15.30
C GLY A 39 6.86 1.55 14.61
N LEU A 40 6.24 2.55 15.25
CA LEU A 40 5.11 3.28 14.64
C LEU A 40 5.55 4.21 13.50
N LEU A 41 6.78 4.74 13.53
CA LEU A 41 7.36 5.42 12.38
C LEU A 41 7.52 4.47 11.18
N SER A 42 8.00 3.24 11.42
CA SER A 42 8.11 2.21 10.38
C SER A 42 6.75 1.88 9.76
N ASP A 43 5.71 1.75 10.58
CA ASP A 43 4.33 1.57 10.15
C ASP A 43 3.82 2.73 9.27
N ALA A 44 4.19 3.97 9.61
CA ALA A 44 3.84 5.15 8.81
C ALA A 44 4.58 5.14 7.46
N MET A 45 5.86 4.78 7.44
CA MET A 45 6.65 4.66 6.20
C MET A 45 6.08 3.57 5.27
N GLU A 46 5.69 2.41 5.81
CA GLU A 46 5.01 1.36 5.05
C GLU A 46 3.72 1.88 4.40
N SER A 47 2.93 2.66 5.13
CA SER A 47 1.72 3.26 4.56
C SER A 47 1.99 4.28 3.46
N LEU A 48 3.14 4.98 3.47
CA LEU A 48 3.58 5.83 2.37
C LEU A 48 3.93 5.00 1.13
N VAL A 49 4.59 3.85 1.30
CA VAL A 49 4.84 2.89 0.21
C VAL A 49 3.53 2.43 -0.39
N ASN A 50 2.57 2.00 0.43
CA ASN A 50 1.25 1.55 -0.03
C ASN A 50 0.52 2.63 -0.84
N LEU A 51 0.58 3.90 -0.40
CA LEU A 51 0.01 5.01 -1.18
C LEU A 51 0.70 5.18 -2.54
N ALA A 52 2.03 5.17 -2.56
CA ALA A 52 2.79 5.33 -3.80
C ALA A 52 2.51 4.17 -4.77
N SER A 53 2.44 2.94 -4.26
CA SER A 53 2.10 1.73 -5.02
C SER A 53 0.68 1.80 -5.59
N ALA A 54 -0.30 2.18 -4.76
CA ALA A 54 -1.69 2.30 -5.20
C ALA A 54 -1.85 3.34 -6.32
N VAL A 55 -1.19 4.51 -6.20
CA VAL A 55 -1.21 5.56 -7.23
C VAL A 55 -0.54 5.07 -8.51
N PHE A 56 0.63 4.45 -8.41
CA PHE A 56 1.35 3.94 -9.58
C PHE A 56 0.60 2.76 -10.22
N GLY A 57 0.06 1.86 -9.42
CA GLY A 57 -0.78 0.75 -9.86
C GLY A 57 -2.01 1.24 -10.63
N LEU A 58 -2.70 2.27 -10.12
CA LEU A 58 -3.83 2.89 -10.79
C LEU A 58 -3.44 3.47 -12.17
N MET A 59 -2.28 4.14 -12.26
CA MET A 59 -1.75 4.63 -13.54
C MET A 59 -1.49 3.47 -14.50
N MET A 60 -0.83 2.41 -14.06
CA MET A 60 -0.46 1.28 -14.92
C MET A 60 -1.68 0.48 -15.37
N VAL A 61 -2.66 0.23 -14.49
CA VAL A 61 -3.94 -0.42 -14.87
C VAL A 61 -4.71 0.43 -15.88
N THR A 62 -4.68 1.75 -15.74
CA THR A 62 -5.34 2.67 -16.69
C THR A 62 -4.66 2.63 -18.06
N ILE A 63 -3.33 2.52 -18.10
CA ILE A 63 -2.55 2.35 -19.33
C ILE A 63 -2.83 0.97 -19.94
N ALA A 64 -2.79 -0.09 -19.14
CA ALA A 64 -3.01 -1.47 -19.57
C ALA A 64 -4.40 -1.68 -20.23
N ALA A 65 -5.39 -0.89 -19.81
CA ALA A 65 -6.74 -0.91 -20.36
C ALA A 65 -6.88 -0.22 -21.74
N ARG A 66 -5.84 0.47 -22.24
CA ARG A 66 -5.88 1.11 -23.57
C ARG A 66 -5.87 0.05 -24.67
N PRO A 67 -6.62 0.29 -25.76
CA PRO A 67 -6.58 -0.59 -26.92
C PRO A 67 -5.19 -0.56 -27.58
N ALA A 68 -4.95 -1.55 -28.46
CA ALA A 68 -3.78 -1.56 -29.32
C ALA A 68 -3.73 -0.31 -30.20
N ASP A 69 -2.54 0.22 -30.44
CA ASP A 69 -2.24 1.34 -31.32
C ASP A 69 -1.06 1.02 -32.26
N ASP A 70 -0.66 1.94 -33.11
CA ASP A 70 0.41 1.74 -34.11
C ASP A 70 1.77 1.45 -33.46
N GLU A 71 2.03 1.97 -32.27
CA GLU A 71 3.28 1.76 -31.51
C GLU A 71 3.20 0.47 -30.66
N HIS A 72 2.00 0.07 -30.25
CA HIS A 72 1.74 -1.10 -29.42
C HIS A 72 0.69 -2.03 -30.05
N PRO A 73 1.03 -2.75 -31.14
CA PRO A 73 0.08 -3.60 -31.88
C PRO A 73 -0.53 -4.73 -31.04
N TYR A 74 0.11 -5.13 -29.94
CA TYR A 74 -0.36 -6.16 -29.02
C TYR A 74 -1.07 -5.60 -27.78
N GLY A 75 -1.31 -4.27 -27.74
CA GLY A 75 -1.91 -3.59 -26.59
C GLY A 75 -0.92 -3.29 -25.47
N HIS A 76 -1.45 -2.76 -24.37
CA HIS A 76 -0.67 -2.18 -23.26
C HIS A 76 -0.65 -3.05 -22.00
N HIS A 77 -1.12 -4.30 -22.05
CA HIS A 77 -1.29 -5.17 -20.87
C HIS A 77 -0.01 -5.37 -20.04
N LYS A 78 1.17 -5.24 -20.65
CA LYS A 78 2.46 -5.36 -19.94
C LYS A 78 2.72 -4.22 -18.96
N ALA A 79 1.95 -3.13 -18.99
CA ALA A 79 2.10 -2.02 -18.06
C ALA A 79 1.92 -2.46 -16.59
N GLU A 80 1.06 -3.45 -16.31
CA GLU A 80 0.87 -3.96 -14.95
C GLU A 80 2.13 -4.61 -14.36
N TYR A 81 3.01 -5.19 -15.18
CA TYR A 81 4.29 -5.74 -14.70
C TYR A 81 5.22 -4.65 -14.14
N PHE A 82 5.18 -3.44 -14.73
CA PHE A 82 5.94 -2.30 -14.22
C PHE A 82 5.44 -1.85 -12.85
N SER A 83 4.13 -1.95 -12.59
CA SER A 83 3.55 -1.65 -11.28
C SER A 83 4.15 -2.55 -10.20
N SER A 84 4.10 -3.86 -10.40
CA SER A 84 4.64 -4.84 -9.44
C SER A 84 6.15 -4.67 -9.22
N GLY A 85 6.91 -4.40 -10.30
CA GLY A 85 8.35 -4.13 -10.19
C GLY A 85 8.67 -2.86 -9.42
N PHE A 86 7.92 -1.78 -9.65
CA PHE A 86 8.06 -0.52 -8.93
C PHE A 86 7.77 -0.68 -7.45
N GLU A 87 6.70 -1.39 -7.10
CA GLU A 87 6.35 -1.69 -5.71
C GLU A 87 7.46 -2.45 -4.98
N GLY A 88 8.02 -3.49 -5.61
CA GLY A 88 9.15 -4.22 -5.06
C GLY A 88 10.35 -3.32 -4.76
N ILE A 89 10.64 -2.33 -5.61
CA ILE A 89 11.70 -1.34 -5.37
C ILE A 89 11.34 -0.44 -4.18
N LEU A 90 10.11 0.03 -4.09
CA LEU A 90 9.65 0.88 -2.97
C LEU A 90 9.75 0.15 -1.63
N ILE A 91 9.35 -1.13 -1.58
CA ILE A 91 9.47 -1.98 -0.39
C ILE A 91 10.94 -2.10 0.04
N LEU A 92 11.84 -2.36 -0.92
CA LEU A 92 13.27 -2.47 -0.63
C LEU A 92 13.85 -1.16 -0.05
N VAL A 93 13.52 -0.02 -0.65
CA VAL A 93 13.97 1.30 -0.18
C VAL A 93 13.42 1.60 1.21
N ALA A 94 12.15 1.32 1.47
CA ALA A 94 11.54 1.49 2.79
C ALA A 94 12.20 0.59 3.83
N ALA A 95 12.44 -0.69 3.52
CA ALA A 95 13.12 -1.62 4.42
C ALA A 95 14.52 -1.14 4.82
N LEU A 96 15.31 -0.64 3.87
CA LEU A 96 16.64 -0.06 4.16
C LEU A 96 16.54 1.17 5.06
N GLY A 97 15.56 2.05 4.83
CA GLY A 97 15.30 3.21 5.68
C GLY A 97 14.91 2.83 7.10
N ILE A 98 14.02 1.85 7.27
CA ILE A 98 13.60 1.32 8.58
C ILE A 98 14.79 0.71 9.33
N ILE A 99 15.60 -0.10 8.67
CA ILE A 99 16.80 -0.69 9.26
C ILE A 99 17.75 0.41 9.76
N TRP A 100 17.97 1.44 8.96
CA TRP A 100 18.80 2.59 9.33
C TRP A 100 18.31 3.26 10.61
N VAL A 101 17.03 3.60 10.69
CA VAL A 101 16.44 4.25 11.87
C VAL A 101 16.49 3.33 13.08
N ALA A 102 16.17 2.04 12.92
CA ALA A 102 16.20 1.06 14.01
C ALA A 102 17.60 0.87 14.59
N VAL A 103 18.62 0.81 13.72
CA VAL A 103 20.03 0.70 14.17
C VAL A 103 20.44 1.95 14.96
N HIS A 104 20.08 3.16 14.48
CA HIS A 104 20.37 4.39 15.24
C HIS A 104 19.68 4.38 16.61
N ARG A 105 18.43 3.95 16.68
CA ARG A 105 17.66 3.89 17.93
C ARG A 105 18.21 2.86 18.92
N LEU A 106 18.90 1.83 18.43
CA LEU A 106 19.58 0.85 19.27
C LEU A 106 20.77 1.48 20.03
N PHE A 107 21.47 2.43 19.38
CA PHE A 107 22.61 3.12 19.98
C PHE A 107 22.22 4.35 20.82
N ASP A 108 21.04 4.92 20.57
CA ASP A 108 20.46 6.05 21.32
C ASP A 108 19.03 5.72 21.73
N PRO A 109 18.81 4.89 22.76
CA PRO A 109 17.50 4.49 23.23
C PRO A 109 16.72 5.69 23.82
N GLN A 110 15.50 5.89 23.33
CA GLN A 110 14.59 6.92 23.84
C GLN A 110 13.36 6.26 24.47
N PRO A 111 12.74 6.84 25.49
CA PRO A 111 11.52 6.31 26.08
C PRO A 111 10.35 6.35 25.10
N ILE A 112 9.45 5.38 25.18
CA ILE A 112 8.21 5.35 24.42
C ILE A 112 7.10 5.93 25.29
N GLU A 113 6.43 6.95 24.78
CA GLU A 113 5.31 7.62 25.48
C GLU A 113 3.95 7.09 24.97
N GLN A 114 2.90 7.29 25.77
CA GLN A 114 1.50 7.04 25.43
C GLN A 114 1.22 5.73 24.63
N VAL A 115 1.88 4.65 25.02
CA VAL A 115 1.86 3.34 24.33
C VAL A 115 0.43 2.86 24.02
N GLY A 116 -0.52 3.08 24.93
CA GLY A 116 -1.91 2.61 24.78
C GLY A 116 -2.62 3.24 23.58
N TRP A 117 -2.50 4.54 23.40
CA TRP A 117 -3.09 5.23 22.25
C TRP A 117 -2.39 4.90 20.95
N GLY A 118 -1.05 4.84 20.96
CA GLY A 118 -0.28 4.43 19.80
C GLY A 118 -0.65 3.02 19.33
N LEU A 119 -0.76 2.07 20.28
CA LEU A 119 -1.15 0.69 19.97
C LEU A 119 -2.58 0.60 19.42
N ALA A 120 -3.55 1.35 19.99
CA ALA A 120 -4.92 1.36 19.51
C ALA A 120 -5.02 1.87 18.06
N LEU A 121 -4.30 2.93 17.72
CA LEU A 121 -4.24 3.47 16.36
C LEU A 121 -3.55 2.49 15.39
N SER A 122 -2.46 1.86 15.81
CA SER A 122 -1.74 0.86 15.01
C SER A 122 -2.62 -0.36 14.71
N VAL A 123 -3.26 -0.93 15.74
CA VAL A 123 -4.18 -2.07 15.56
C VAL A 123 -5.36 -1.70 14.66
N GLY A 124 -5.95 -0.52 14.84
CA GLY A 124 -7.05 -0.04 14.01
C GLY A 124 -6.64 0.12 12.54
N SER A 125 -5.48 0.72 12.27
CA SER A 125 -4.96 0.88 10.91
C SER A 125 -4.61 -0.48 10.27
N SER A 126 -4.02 -1.41 11.03
CA SER A 126 -3.68 -2.74 10.55
C SER A 126 -4.92 -3.57 10.22
N ALA A 127 -5.98 -3.47 11.03
CA ALA A 127 -7.25 -4.12 10.74
C ALA A 127 -7.90 -3.57 9.45
N LEU A 128 -7.83 -2.27 9.24
CA LEU A 128 -8.33 -1.62 8.02
C LEU A 128 -7.56 -2.06 6.78
N ASN A 129 -6.22 -2.08 6.85
CA ASN A 129 -5.37 -2.57 5.77
C ASN A 129 -5.60 -4.06 5.49
N GLY A 130 -5.70 -4.90 6.53
CA GLY A 130 -5.97 -6.33 6.36
C GLY A 130 -7.31 -6.62 5.69
N LEU A 131 -8.36 -5.84 6.03
CA LEU A 131 -9.66 -5.95 5.37
C LEU A 131 -9.56 -5.54 3.88
N LEU A 132 -8.87 -4.43 3.61
CA LEU A 132 -8.65 -3.98 2.24
C LEU A 132 -7.87 -5.01 1.44
N ALA A 133 -6.74 -5.49 1.96
CA ALA A 133 -5.91 -6.51 1.32
C ALA A 133 -6.72 -7.77 0.97
N TRP A 134 -7.54 -8.26 1.90
CA TRP A 134 -8.42 -9.39 1.64
C TRP A 134 -9.39 -9.15 0.46
N LEU A 135 -10.00 -7.95 0.39
CA LEU A 135 -10.87 -7.56 -0.71
C LEU A 135 -10.10 -7.45 -2.03
N MET A 136 -8.89 -6.87 -1.99
CA MET A 136 -8.03 -6.70 -3.17
C MET A 136 -7.53 -8.03 -3.72
N PHE A 137 -7.07 -8.96 -2.87
CA PHE A 137 -6.71 -10.32 -3.31
C PHE A 137 -7.88 -11.05 -3.97
N ARG A 138 -9.09 -10.88 -3.43
CA ARG A 138 -10.28 -11.45 -4.05
C ARG A 138 -10.54 -10.87 -5.44
N ALA A 139 -10.44 -9.54 -5.59
CA ALA A 139 -10.60 -8.85 -6.86
C ALA A 139 -9.46 -9.19 -7.84
N ALA A 140 -8.22 -9.25 -7.38
CA ALA A 140 -7.04 -9.60 -8.19
C ALA A 140 -7.20 -10.97 -8.85
N ARG A 141 -7.61 -11.97 -8.07
CA ARG A 141 -7.87 -13.33 -8.60
C ARG A 141 -9.00 -13.37 -9.61
N GLN A 142 -10.06 -12.57 -9.40
CA GLN A 142 -11.21 -12.51 -10.30
C GLN A 142 -10.85 -11.85 -11.64
N HIS A 143 -10.07 -10.77 -11.59
CA HIS A 143 -9.71 -9.97 -12.76
C HIS A 143 -8.32 -10.30 -13.35
N ARG A 144 -7.56 -11.20 -12.70
CA ARG A 144 -6.18 -11.56 -13.08
C ARG A 144 -5.26 -10.34 -13.21
N SER A 145 -5.42 -9.38 -12.28
CA SER A 145 -4.65 -8.14 -12.27
C SER A 145 -3.42 -8.27 -11.38
N LEU A 146 -2.23 -8.19 -11.98
CA LEU A 146 -0.96 -8.24 -11.27
C LEU A 146 -0.74 -6.98 -10.40
N ALA A 147 -1.23 -5.83 -10.86
CA ALA A 147 -1.15 -4.58 -10.08
C ALA A 147 -1.95 -4.68 -8.77
N LEU A 148 -3.15 -5.29 -8.79
CA LEU A 148 -3.92 -5.53 -7.58
C LEU A 148 -3.29 -6.57 -6.66
N GLU A 149 -2.66 -7.59 -7.24
CA GLU A 149 -2.01 -8.65 -6.46
C GLU A 149 -0.76 -8.12 -5.74
N ALA A 150 -0.04 -7.18 -6.37
CA ALA A 150 1.13 -6.56 -5.78
C ALA A 150 0.75 -5.57 -4.66
N ASP A 151 -0.29 -4.74 -4.87
CA ASP A 151 -0.73 -3.72 -3.89
C ASP A 151 -1.50 -4.34 -2.68
N ALA A 152 -1.89 -5.61 -2.73
CA ALA A 152 -2.68 -6.29 -1.69
C ALA A 152 -1.81 -6.95 -0.62
#